data_df5c624336e441a66cf196460754dfc2
#
_entry.id   df5c624336e441a66cf196460754dfc2
#
_cell.length_a   1.000
_cell.length_b   1.000
_cell.length_c   1.000
_cell.angle_alpha   90.00
_cell.angle_beta   90.00
_cell.angle_gamma   90.00
#
_symmetry.space_group_name_H-M   'P 1'
#
loop_
_entity.id
_entity.type
_entity.pdbx_description
1 polymer ?
#
loop_
_entity_poly.entity_id
_entity_poly.type
_entity_poly.pdbx_seq_one_letter_code
_entity_poly.pdbx_strand_id
1 'polypeptide(L)'
;MSNYCLVEDNKVTYCGGVPKSWRNVSGLHMSSDAELKEKGWLPFVEQPATLSTYEITDGTEFKIEADRVIGVENKRAMTDDEKSDYDQQVATRYKRDRKPEYGTWEDQLDMMYHSMDDWKAHVKAVKDKYPKPE
;
A
#
# COMPACT_ATOMS: atom_id res chain seq x y z
N MET A 1 11.85 6.60 -9.71
CA MET A 1 11.49 7.10 -11.05
C MET A 1 10.18 7.86 -10.98
N SER A 2 10.12 8.98 -11.67
CA SER A 2 8.88 9.74 -11.75
C SER A 2 7.91 9.06 -12.72
N ASN A 3 6.65 9.01 -12.36
CA ASN A 3 5.60 8.52 -13.23
C ASN A 3 5.01 9.67 -14.03
N TYR A 4 4.54 9.35 -15.22
CA TYR A 4 3.91 10.30 -16.14
C TYR A 4 2.60 9.72 -16.65
N CYS A 5 1.66 10.60 -16.98
CA CYS A 5 0.44 10.19 -17.64
C CYS A 5 0.39 10.78 -19.06
N LEU A 6 -0.03 9.96 -20.00
CA LEU A 6 -0.28 10.43 -21.36
C LEU A 6 -1.72 10.93 -21.42
N VAL A 7 -1.88 12.20 -21.81
CA VAL A 7 -3.19 12.85 -21.93
C VAL A 7 -3.49 13.05 -23.42
N GLU A 8 -4.56 12.45 -23.91
CA GLU A 8 -5.05 12.60 -25.27
C GLU A 8 -6.55 12.94 -25.20
N ASP A 9 -6.96 13.96 -25.97
CA ASP A 9 -8.35 14.43 -26.04
C ASP A 9 -8.95 14.69 -24.64
N ASN A 10 -8.15 15.30 -23.76
CA ASN A 10 -8.51 15.64 -22.37
C ASN A 10 -8.82 14.40 -21.51
N LYS A 11 -8.24 13.25 -21.88
CA LYS A 11 -8.38 11.99 -21.13
C LYS A 11 -7.01 11.36 -20.89
N VAL A 12 -6.86 10.71 -19.74
CA VAL A 12 -5.66 9.94 -19.43
C VAL A 12 -5.75 8.58 -20.11
N THR A 13 -4.84 8.31 -21.04
CA THR A 13 -4.80 7.05 -21.79
C THR A 13 -3.73 6.08 -21.31
N TYR A 14 -2.75 6.56 -20.53
CA TYR A 14 -1.69 5.74 -19.98
C TYR A 14 -1.11 6.43 -18.75
N CYS A 15 -0.74 5.66 -17.74
CA CYS A 15 0.03 6.16 -16.59
C CYS A 15 1.12 5.15 -16.23
N GLY A 16 2.32 5.65 -15.95
CA GLY A 16 3.46 4.84 -15.60
C GLY A 16 4.76 5.51 -15.98
N GLY A 17 5.82 4.72 -16.09
CA GLY A 17 7.10 5.23 -16.55
C GLY A 17 7.05 5.59 -18.04
N VAL A 18 7.80 6.61 -18.42
CA VAL A 18 7.89 7.03 -19.83
C VAL A 18 8.57 5.91 -20.63
N PRO A 19 7.93 5.42 -21.70
CA PRO A 19 8.55 4.36 -22.51
C PRO A 19 9.75 4.88 -23.29
N LYS A 20 10.63 3.97 -23.68
CA LYS A 20 11.81 4.32 -24.48
C LYS A 20 11.44 4.79 -25.88
N SER A 21 10.36 4.26 -26.42
CA SER A 21 9.84 4.67 -27.72
C SER A 21 8.32 4.74 -27.65
N TRP A 22 7.75 5.69 -28.39
CA TRP A 22 6.32 5.91 -28.46
C TRP A 22 5.96 6.50 -29.81
N ARG A 23 5.09 5.82 -30.56
CA ARG A 23 4.77 6.17 -31.93
C ARG A 23 6.06 6.25 -32.75
N ASN A 24 6.34 7.36 -33.41
CA ASN A 24 7.56 7.53 -34.20
C ASN A 24 8.69 8.22 -33.47
N VAL A 25 8.59 8.30 -32.13
CA VAL A 25 9.59 8.96 -31.29
C VAL A 25 10.40 7.91 -30.55
N SER A 26 11.72 7.93 -30.75
CA SER A 26 12.67 7.11 -29.96
C SER A 26 13.37 7.99 -28.92
N GLY A 27 13.80 7.35 -27.81
CA GLY A 27 14.47 8.08 -26.74
C GLY A 27 13.55 8.98 -25.93
N LEU A 28 12.25 8.69 -25.92
CA LEU A 28 11.25 9.50 -25.23
C LEU A 28 11.58 9.64 -23.74
N HIS A 29 12.07 8.59 -23.13
CA HIS A 29 12.45 8.57 -21.70
C HIS A 29 13.59 9.54 -21.35
N MET A 30 14.32 10.03 -22.36
CA MET A 30 15.42 10.98 -22.22
C MET A 30 15.00 12.42 -22.54
N SER A 31 13.74 12.63 -22.89
CA SER A 31 13.19 13.94 -23.20
C SER A 31 13.05 14.80 -21.93
N SER A 32 13.17 16.12 -22.07
CA SER A 32 12.89 17.04 -20.99
C SER A 32 11.39 17.10 -20.65
N ASP A 33 11.05 17.61 -19.48
CA ASP A 33 9.67 17.76 -19.06
C ASP A 33 8.88 18.63 -20.06
N ALA A 34 9.50 19.69 -20.58
CA ALA A 34 8.86 20.56 -21.57
C ALA A 34 8.57 19.81 -22.87
N GLU A 35 9.49 18.98 -23.35
CA GLU A 35 9.30 18.17 -24.54
C GLU A 35 8.22 17.11 -24.34
N LEU A 36 8.19 16.48 -23.17
CA LEU A 36 7.17 15.50 -22.81
C LEU A 36 5.80 16.15 -22.76
N LYS A 37 5.71 17.34 -22.18
CA LYS A 37 4.46 18.10 -22.08
C LYS A 37 3.89 18.43 -23.49
N GLU A 38 4.74 18.83 -24.42
CA GLU A 38 4.32 19.11 -25.80
C GLU A 38 3.71 17.88 -26.46
N LYS A 39 4.16 16.68 -26.08
CA LYS A 39 3.67 15.41 -26.62
C LYS A 39 2.47 14.85 -25.85
N GLY A 40 2.03 15.54 -24.80
CA GLY A 40 0.90 15.10 -23.98
C GLY A 40 1.29 14.29 -22.76
N TRP A 41 2.57 14.18 -22.46
CA TRP A 41 3.06 13.47 -21.28
C TRP A 41 3.23 14.45 -20.13
N LEU A 42 2.40 14.30 -19.10
CA LEU A 42 2.42 15.17 -17.93
C LEU A 42 2.87 14.40 -16.69
N PRO A 43 3.62 15.03 -15.77
CA PRO A 43 3.98 14.39 -14.51
C PRO A 43 2.75 13.93 -13.74
N PHE A 44 2.84 12.76 -13.14
CA PHE A 44 1.75 12.19 -12.34
C PHE A 44 2.05 12.37 -10.86
N VAL A 45 1.10 12.94 -10.14
CA VAL A 45 1.18 13.15 -8.69
C VAL A 45 0.03 12.38 -8.04
N GLU A 46 0.35 11.53 -7.09
CA GLU A 46 -0.66 10.80 -6.32
C GLU A 46 -1.12 11.65 -5.13
N GLN A 47 -2.43 11.70 -4.95
CA GLN A 47 -3.03 12.33 -3.78
C GLN A 47 -3.80 11.24 -3.04
N PRO A 48 -3.17 10.58 -2.06
CA PRO A 48 -3.83 9.51 -1.32
C PRO A 48 -4.95 10.05 -0.43
N ALA A 49 -5.98 9.25 -0.24
CA ALA A 49 -7.06 9.57 0.67
C ALA A 49 -6.62 9.33 2.12
N THR A 50 -7.04 10.20 3.02
CA THR A 50 -6.87 9.98 4.45
C THR A 50 -8.08 9.17 4.93
N LEU A 51 -7.83 7.93 5.35
CA LEU A 51 -8.90 7.03 5.79
C LEU A 51 -9.08 7.13 7.30
N SER A 52 -10.33 7.26 7.73
CA SER A 52 -10.71 7.07 9.12
C SER A 52 -11.11 5.61 9.35
N THR A 53 -11.41 5.27 10.62
CA THR A 53 -11.88 3.92 10.95
C THR A 53 -13.14 3.62 10.13
N TYR A 54 -13.22 2.41 9.55
CA TYR A 54 -14.34 1.96 8.73
C TYR A 54 -14.49 2.72 7.40
N GLU A 55 -13.41 3.29 6.89
CA GLU A 55 -13.37 3.82 5.52
C GLU A 55 -12.38 3.01 4.69
N ILE A 56 -12.68 2.83 3.40
CA ILE A 56 -11.79 2.18 2.44
C ILE A 56 -11.68 3.02 1.18
N THR A 57 -10.64 2.78 0.43
CA THR A 57 -10.44 3.43 -0.86
C THR A 57 -11.42 2.88 -1.89
N ASP A 58 -11.89 3.74 -2.78
CA ASP A 58 -12.89 3.39 -3.79
C ASP A 58 -12.50 4.00 -5.15
N GLY A 59 -11.41 3.52 -5.70
CA GLY A 59 -10.91 3.93 -7.00
C GLY A 59 -10.12 5.23 -6.97
N THR A 60 -9.66 5.63 -8.14
CA THR A 60 -8.86 6.83 -8.33
C THR A 60 -9.46 7.66 -9.47
N GLU A 61 -9.61 8.95 -9.24
CA GLU A 61 -10.01 9.89 -10.28
C GLU A 61 -8.80 10.68 -10.75
N PHE A 62 -8.68 10.87 -12.05
CA PHE A 62 -7.61 11.67 -12.62
C PHE A 62 -8.08 13.10 -12.83
N LYS A 63 -7.35 14.03 -12.22
CA LYS A 63 -7.58 15.45 -12.41
C LYS A 63 -6.47 16.00 -13.29
N ILE A 64 -6.84 16.39 -14.53
CA ILE A 64 -5.88 16.89 -15.51
C ILE A 64 -5.70 18.40 -15.30
N GLU A 65 -4.47 18.80 -15.00
CA GLU A 65 -4.07 20.21 -14.90
C GLU A 65 -3.19 20.57 -16.09
N ALA A 66 -2.87 21.85 -16.25
CA ALA A 66 -2.07 22.34 -17.38
C ALA A 66 -0.66 21.75 -17.41
N ASP A 67 -0.09 21.44 -16.24
CA ASP A 67 1.30 21.01 -16.09
C ASP A 67 1.47 19.65 -15.43
N ARG A 68 0.39 19.00 -14.99
CA ARG A 68 0.45 17.71 -14.29
C ARG A 68 -0.91 17.02 -14.30
N VAL A 69 -0.89 15.73 -13.95
CA VAL A 69 -2.11 14.95 -13.69
C VAL A 69 -2.08 14.53 -12.24
N ILE A 70 -3.15 14.77 -11.51
CA ILE A 70 -3.29 14.37 -10.11
C ILE A 70 -4.21 13.15 -10.05
N GLY A 71 -3.71 12.06 -9.47
CA GLY A 71 -4.53 10.89 -9.16
C GLY A 71 -5.13 11.05 -7.77
N VAL A 72 -6.39 11.45 -7.70
CA VAL A 72 -7.11 11.63 -6.43
C VAL A 72 -7.75 10.31 -6.02
N GLU A 73 -7.32 9.76 -4.90
CA GLU A 73 -7.86 8.52 -4.38
C GLU A 73 -9.20 8.79 -3.68
N ASN A 74 -10.26 8.14 -4.15
CA ASN A 74 -11.58 8.25 -3.56
C ASN A 74 -11.72 7.30 -2.38
N LYS A 75 -12.61 7.62 -1.46
CA LYS A 75 -12.90 6.79 -0.30
C LYS A 75 -14.40 6.65 -0.10
N ARG A 76 -14.80 5.57 0.55
CA ARG A 76 -16.18 5.33 0.94
C ARG A 76 -16.24 4.68 2.30
N ALA A 77 -17.38 4.75 2.94
CA ALA A 77 -17.61 4.02 4.19
C ALA A 77 -17.69 2.52 3.90
N MET A 78 -17.22 1.72 4.85
CA MET A 78 -17.36 0.28 4.79
C MET A 78 -18.82 -0.13 4.91
N THR A 79 -19.20 -1.20 4.19
CA THR A 79 -20.50 -1.84 4.40
C THR A 79 -20.48 -2.58 5.75
N ASP A 80 -21.64 -3.01 6.23
CA ASP A 80 -21.75 -3.75 7.49
C ASP A 80 -20.92 -5.05 7.46
N ASP A 81 -20.92 -5.76 6.33
CA ASP A 81 -20.10 -6.96 6.17
C ASP A 81 -18.61 -6.64 6.22
N GLU A 82 -18.19 -5.58 5.56
CA GLU A 82 -16.81 -5.14 5.56
C GLU A 82 -16.34 -4.70 6.97
N LYS A 83 -17.20 -4.03 7.72
CA LYS A 83 -16.93 -3.65 9.11
C LYS A 83 -16.75 -4.89 9.99
N SER A 84 -17.61 -5.89 9.80
CA SER A 84 -17.53 -7.15 10.54
C SER A 84 -16.21 -7.86 10.27
N ASP A 85 -15.80 -7.95 9.00
CA ASP A 85 -14.54 -8.57 8.61
C ASP A 85 -13.34 -7.79 9.19
N TYR A 86 -13.38 -6.46 9.11
CA TYR A 86 -12.34 -5.59 9.67
C TYR A 86 -12.21 -5.80 11.18
N ASP A 87 -13.32 -5.78 11.91
CA ASP A 87 -13.32 -5.97 13.37
C ASP A 87 -12.75 -7.35 13.74
N GLN A 88 -13.10 -8.38 12.96
CA GLN A 88 -12.57 -9.73 13.17
C GLN A 88 -11.07 -9.78 12.92
N GLN A 89 -10.58 -9.14 11.87
CA GLN A 89 -9.14 -9.05 11.58
C GLN A 89 -8.38 -8.34 12.69
N VAL A 90 -8.92 -7.22 13.18
CA VAL A 90 -8.32 -6.48 14.29
C VAL A 90 -8.28 -7.33 15.56
N ALA A 91 -9.38 -8.02 15.86
CA ALA A 91 -9.49 -8.86 17.05
C ALA A 91 -8.52 -10.05 17.03
N THR A 92 -8.11 -10.50 15.84
CA THR A 92 -7.23 -11.67 15.70
C THR A 92 -5.80 -11.32 15.26
N ARG A 93 -5.51 -10.05 14.97
CA ARG A 93 -4.20 -9.60 14.50
C ARG A 93 -3.06 -9.99 15.44
N TYR A 94 -3.30 -9.96 16.74
CA TYR A 94 -2.29 -10.32 17.72
C TYR A 94 -1.76 -11.75 17.54
N LYS A 95 -2.61 -12.67 17.11
CA LYS A 95 -2.20 -14.07 16.84
C LYS A 95 -1.19 -14.14 15.71
N ARG A 96 -1.46 -13.40 14.63
CA ARG A 96 -0.58 -13.32 13.46
C ARG A 96 0.75 -12.67 13.83
N ASP A 97 0.71 -11.60 14.61
CA ASP A 97 1.91 -10.85 15.00
C ASP A 97 2.77 -11.62 16.00
N ARG A 98 2.14 -12.39 16.89
CA ARG A 98 2.85 -13.22 17.88
C ARG A 98 3.57 -14.42 17.24
N LYS A 99 3.00 -14.99 16.19
CA LYS A 99 3.46 -16.27 15.63
C LYS A 99 4.96 -16.27 15.27
N PRO A 100 5.49 -15.32 14.48
CA PRO A 100 6.93 -15.32 14.17
C PRO A 100 7.81 -15.04 15.39
N GLU A 101 7.31 -14.30 16.37
CA GLU A 101 8.07 -13.95 17.59
C GLU A 101 8.21 -15.16 18.54
N TYR A 102 7.24 -16.08 18.54
CA TYR A 102 7.36 -17.31 19.32
C TYR A 102 8.49 -18.22 18.81
N GLY A 103 8.81 -18.15 17.51
CA GLY A 103 9.72 -19.06 16.86
C GLY A 103 9.03 -20.34 16.42
N THR A 104 9.80 -21.29 15.89
CA THR A 104 9.27 -22.60 15.49
C THR A 104 8.90 -23.38 16.75
N TRP A 105 7.99 -24.33 16.59
CA TRP A 105 7.60 -25.15 17.74
C TRP A 105 8.74 -26.10 18.14
N GLU A 106 9.62 -26.48 17.23
CA GLU A 106 10.83 -27.25 17.55
C GLU A 106 11.76 -26.45 18.47
N ASP A 107 12.01 -25.18 18.15
CA ASP A 107 12.83 -24.29 18.97
C ASP A 107 12.19 -24.07 20.36
N GLN A 108 10.87 -23.97 20.39
CA GLN A 108 10.14 -23.83 21.65
C GLN A 108 10.25 -25.10 22.52
N LEU A 109 10.18 -26.29 21.89
CA LEU A 109 10.36 -27.55 22.60
C LEU A 109 11.77 -27.66 23.20
N ASP A 110 12.79 -27.26 22.43
CA ASP A 110 14.16 -27.24 22.94
C ASP A 110 14.30 -26.29 24.12
N MET A 111 13.68 -25.13 24.03
CA MET A 111 13.70 -24.14 25.13
C MET A 111 13.03 -24.72 26.39
N MET A 112 11.88 -25.36 26.24
CA MET A 112 11.17 -26.01 27.35
C MET A 112 12.02 -27.12 27.97
N TYR A 113 12.73 -27.87 27.15
CA TYR A 113 13.60 -28.96 27.63
C TYR A 113 14.76 -28.43 28.48
N HIS A 114 15.38 -27.33 28.03
CA HIS A 114 16.52 -26.73 28.73
C HIS A 114 16.08 -25.93 29.94
N SER A 115 15.00 -25.16 29.84
CA SER A 115 14.47 -24.36 30.98
C SER A 115 13.03 -23.98 30.68
N MET A 116 12.10 -24.59 31.40
CA MET A 116 10.68 -24.24 31.30
C MET A 116 10.42 -22.78 31.71
N ASP A 117 11.16 -22.28 32.69
CA ASP A 117 11.03 -20.90 33.14
C ASP A 117 11.43 -19.91 32.07
N ASP A 118 12.49 -20.19 31.34
CA ASP A 118 12.92 -19.34 30.18
C ASP A 118 11.89 -19.35 29.07
N TRP A 119 11.30 -20.51 28.77
CA TRP A 119 10.24 -20.60 27.78
C TRP A 119 9.02 -19.78 28.19
N LYS A 120 8.59 -19.89 29.46
CA LYS A 120 7.46 -19.11 29.97
C LYS A 120 7.73 -17.61 29.90
N ALA A 121 8.95 -17.17 30.22
CA ALA A 121 9.35 -15.78 30.12
C ALA A 121 9.33 -15.28 28.68
N HIS A 122 9.80 -16.12 27.73
CA HIS A 122 9.76 -15.82 26.30
C HIS A 122 8.31 -15.63 25.79
N VAL A 123 7.44 -16.58 26.13
CA VAL A 123 6.02 -16.52 25.74
C VAL A 123 5.34 -15.27 26.35
N LYS A 124 5.64 -14.99 27.62
CA LYS A 124 5.07 -13.80 28.28
C LYS A 124 5.54 -12.52 27.59
N ALA A 125 6.82 -12.42 27.23
CA ALA A 125 7.34 -11.23 26.55
C ALA A 125 6.65 -11.00 25.19
N VAL A 126 6.40 -12.06 24.44
CA VAL A 126 5.68 -11.97 23.16
C VAL A 126 4.23 -11.52 23.37
N LYS A 127 3.56 -12.08 24.36
CA LYS A 127 2.17 -11.70 24.71
C LYS A 127 2.07 -10.25 25.15
N ASP A 128 3.05 -9.77 25.92
CA ASP A 128 3.09 -8.38 26.40
C ASP A 128 3.37 -7.41 25.25
N LYS A 129 4.17 -7.81 24.27
CA LYS A 129 4.47 -7.00 23.08
C LYS A 129 3.26 -6.86 22.15
N TYR A 130 2.46 -7.93 22.03
CA TYR A 130 1.26 -7.95 21.20
C TYR A 130 0.06 -8.39 22.04
N PRO A 131 -0.48 -7.50 22.86
CA PRO A 131 -1.59 -7.87 23.76
C PRO A 131 -2.84 -8.23 23.00
N LYS A 132 -3.61 -9.15 23.57
CA LYS A 132 -4.93 -9.51 23.04
C LYS A 132 -5.89 -8.33 23.22
N PRO A 133 -6.60 -7.90 22.17
CA PRO A 133 -7.63 -6.85 22.31
C PRO A 133 -8.73 -7.29 23.28
N GLU A 134 -9.22 -6.33 24.05
CA GLU A 134 -10.34 -6.56 24.96
C GLU A 134 -11.68 -6.54 24.21
#